data_bba6735e209556cdb721806d48bfc844
#
_entry.id   bba6735e209556cdb721806d48bfc844
#
_cell.length_a   1.000
_cell.length_b   1.000
_cell.length_c   1.000
_cell.angle_alpha   90.00
_cell.angle_beta   90.00
_cell.angle_gamma   90.00
#
_symmetry.space_group_name_H-M   'P 1'
#
loop_
_entity.id
_entity.type
_entity.pdbx_description
1 polymer ?
#
loop_
_entity_poly.entity_id
_entity_poly.type
_entity_poly.pdbx_seq_one_letter_code
_entity_poly.pdbx_strand_id
1 'polypeptide(L)'
;ILQYTTQGVHKDDINFLLERQPIKKFGSQGQQKTFLVAMKFAQFDFLKEQIGAPPILLLDDAFDKLDQKRVTQIVSLVDQEDFGQIFITDTHEQRTIDALGESKSNYQIFKI
;
A
#
# COMPACT_ATOMS: atom_id res chain seq x y z
N ILE A 1 21.34 22.04 27.12
CA ILE A 1 20.09 21.24 27.08
C ILE A 1 19.83 20.87 25.66
N LEU A 2 19.73 19.60 25.37
CA LEU A 2 19.36 19.10 24.07
C LEU A 2 17.87 19.36 23.83
N GLN A 3 17.54 20.05 22.75
CA GLN A 3 16.15 20.33 22.36
C GLN A 3 15.55 19.23 21.46
N TYR A 4 16.27 18.14 21.25
CA TYR A 4 15.89 16.99 20.46
C TYR A 4 16.29 15.69 21.14
N THR A 5 15.58 14.62 20.83
CA THR A 5 15.90 13.29 21.35
C THR A 5 17.11 12.72 20.63
N THR A 6 18.12 12.28 21.35
CA THR A 6 19.35 11.66 20.82
C THR A 6 19.22 10.16 20.62
N GLN A 7 18.26 9.53 21.28
CA GLN A 7 17.93 8.10 21.17
C GLN A 7 16.42 7.93 20.95
N GLY A 8 16.04 6.85 20.34
CA GLY A 8 14.66 6.49 20.08
C GLY A 8 14.43 6.03 18.65
N VAL A 9 13.28 5.42 18.37
CA VAL A 9 12.92 4.79 17.11
C VAL A 9 13.02 5.76 15.92
N HIS A 10 12.70 7.02 16.13
CA HIS A 10 12.76 8.06 15.08
C HIS A 10 14.19 8.45 14.67
N LYS A 11 15.21 8.04 15.44
CA LYS A 11 16.63 8.20 15.09
C LYS A 11 17.19 6.97 14.38
N ASP A 12 16.49 5.86 14.44
CA ASP A 12 16.90 4.63 13.78
C ASP A 12 16.56 4.68 12.30
N ASP A 13 17.42 4.12 11.48
CA ASP A 13 17.19 3.96 10.06
C ASP A 13 17.00 2.47 9.76
N ILE A 14 15.95 2.16 8.98
CA ILE A 14 15.63 0.80 8.58
C ILE A 14 15.88 0.67 7.07
N ASN A 15 16.77 -0.25 6.73
CA ASN A 15 17.06 -0.58 5.34
C ASN A 15 16.28 -1.82 4.92
N PHE A 16 15.44 -1.66 3.90
CA PHE A 16 14.72 -2.76 3.28
C PHE A 16 15.52 -3.30 2.10
N LEU A 17 15.67 -4.61 2.03
CA LEU A 17 16.42 -5.29 0.99
C LEU A 17 15.49 -6.11 0.11
N LEU A 18 15.66 -6.01 -1.18
CA LEU A 18 15.09 -6.91 -2.18
C LEU A 18 16.25 -7.65 -2.85
N GLU A 19 16.26 -8.99 -2.77
CA GLU A 19 17.36 -9.79 -3.29
C GLU A 19 18.75 -9.34 -2.78
N ARG A 20 18.82 -9.01 -1.49
CA ARG A 20 20.02 -8.50 -0.80
C ARG A 20 20.49 -7.09 -1.24
N GLN A 21 19.71 -6.40 -2.06
CA GLN A 21 20.01 -5.03 -2.48
C GLN A 21 19.05 -4.03 -1.82
N PRO A 22 19.53 -2.88 -1.33
CA PRO A 22 18.65 -1.85 -0.78
C PRO A 22 17.61 -1.38 -1.82
N ILE A 23 16.33 -1.60 -1.52
CA ILE A 23 15.24 -1.28 -2.45
C ILE A 23 15.17 0.22 -2.76
N LYS A 24 15.50 1.06 -1.79
CA LYS A 24 15.51 2.53 -1.95
C LYS A 24 16.50 2.99 -3.03
N LYS A 25 17.63 2.30 -3.16
CA LYS A 25 18.70 2.68 -4.08
C LYS A 25 18.62 1.93 -5.41
N PHE A 26 18.29 0.65 -5.38
CA PHE A 26 18.39 -0.25 -6.54
C PHE A 26 17.02 -0.70 -7.08
N GLY A 27 15.95 -0.51 -6.30
CA GLY A 27 14.60 -0.81 -6.77
C GLY A 27 14.12 0.20 -7.80
N SER A 28 13.39 -0.27 -8.84
CA SER A 28 12.65 0.61 -9.73
C SER A 28 11.55 1.36 -8.96
N GLN A 29 11.02 2.45 -9.54
CA GLN A 29 9.89 3.19 -8.92
C GLN A 29 8.69 2.28 -8.67
N GLY A 30 8.37 1.39 -9.64
CA GLY A 30 7.28 0.42 -9.49
C GLY A 30 7.54 -0.60 -8.37
N GLN A 31 8.77 -1.08 -8.23
CA GLN A 31 9.15 -1.97 -7.13
C GLN A 31 9.06 -1.28 -5.77
N GLN A 32 9.53 -0.06 -5.65
CA GLN A 32 9.43 0.73 -4.42
C GLN A 32 7.97 0.98 -4.04
N LYS A 33 7.12 1.33 -5.00
CA LYS A 33 5.70 1.57 -4.78
C LYS A 33 4.97 0.29 -4.35
N THR A 34 5.21 -0.82 -5.04
CA THR A 34 4.65 -2.14 -4.69
C THR A 34 5.06 -2.54 -3.27
N PHE A 35 6.31 -2.30 -2.91
CA PHE A 35 6.80 -2.57 -1.56
C PHE A 35 6.07 -1.75 -0.51
N LEU A 36 5.83 -0.45 -0.75
CA LEU A 36 5.08 0.41 0.17
C LEU A 36 3.64 -0.08 0.35
N VAL A 37 2.98 -0.51 -0.71
CA VAL A 37 1.62 -1.07 -0.64
C VAL A 37 1.63 -2.38 0.17
N ALA A 38 2.60 -3.26 -0.07
CA ALA A 38 2.75 -4.49 0.69
C ALA A 38 2.98 -4.24 2.19
N MET A 39 3.76 -3.21 2.53
CA MET A 39 3.95 -2.78 3.93
C MET A 39 2.65 -2.30 4.57
N LYS A 40 1.81 -1.59 3.82
CA LYS A 40 0.48 -1.16 4.30
C LYS A 40 -0.44 -2.35 4.57
N PHE A 41 -0.40 -3.37 3.73
CA PHE A 41 -1.18 -4.59 3.94
C PHE A 41 -0.67 -5.36 5.18
N ALA A 42 0.64 -5.50 5.34
CA ALA A 42 1.21 -6.12 6.53
C ALA A 42 0.85 -5.35 7.82
N GLN A 43 0.87 -4.03 7.78
CA GLN A 43 0.42 -3.18 8.88
C GLN A 43 -1.07 -3.38 9.17
N PHE A 44 -1.89 -3.49 8.13
CA PHE A 44 -3.32 -3.77 8.27
C PHE A 44 -3.56 -5.09 9.02
N ASP A 45 -2.89 -6.17 8.59
CA ASP A 45 -3.03 -7.49 9.22
C ASP A 45 -2.61 -7.46 10.68
N PHE A 46 -1.49 -6.83 10.97
CA PHE A 46 -1.02 -6.67 12.36
C PHE A 46 -2.03 -5.92 13.22
N LEU A 47 -2.56 -4.80 12.75
CA LEU A 47 -3.54 -4.00 13.48
C LEU A 47 -4.86 -4.75 13.66
N LYS A 48 -5.31 -5.49 12.64
CA LYS A 48 -6.51 -6.33 12.70
C LYS A 48 -6.40 -7.37 13.82
N GLU A 49 -5.25 -8.02 13.95
CA GLU A 49 -5.00 -8.97 15.03
C GLU A 49 -5.00 -8.29 16.40
N GLN A 50 -4.35 -7.13 16.53
CA GLN A 50 -4.24 -6.42 17.81
C GLN A 50 -5.57 -5.83 18.29
N ILE A 51 -6.39 -5.33 17.37
CA ILE A 51 -7.67 -4.65 17.70
C ILE A 51 -8.83 -5.66 17.76
N GLY A 52 -8.73 -6.78 17.05
CA GLY A 52 -9.79 -7.77 16.91
C GLY A 52 -10.88 -7.38 15.91
N ALA A 53 -10.65 -6.35 15.11
CA ALA A 53 -11.55 -5.89 14.05
C ALA A 53 -10.74 -5.30 12.89
N PRO A 54 -11.20 -5.40 11.63
CA PRO A 54 -10.49 -4.84 10.50
C PRO A 54 -10.47 -3.31 10.58
N PRO A 55 -9.28 -2.67 10.54
CA PRO A 55 -9.17 -1.23 10.41
C PRO A 55 -9.64 -0.76 9.03
N ILE A 56 -9.88 0.55 8.87
CA ILE A 56 -10.11 1.15 7.57
C ILE A 56 -8.76 1.37 6.89
N LEU A 57 -8.60 0.85 5.67
CA LEU A 57 -7.39 1.00 4.89
C LEU A 57 -7.50 2.19 3.94
N LEU A 58 -6.54 3.10 4.01
CA LEU A 58 -6.43 4.24 3.10
C LEU A 58 -5.18 4.10 2.24
N LEU A 59 -5.36 4.06 0.92
CA LEU A 59 -4.28 3.99 -0.07
C LEU A 59 -4.33 5.24 -0.94
N ASP A 60 -3.45 6.18 -0.66
CA ASP A 60 -3.37 7.43 -1.42
C ASP A 60 -2.46 7.27 -2.63
N ASP A 61 -2.97 7.68 -3.79
CA ASP A 61 -2.27 7.61 -5.08
C ASP A 61 -1.65 6.20 -5.32
N ALA A 62 -2.47 5.17 -5.06
CA ALA A 62 -2.00 3.80 -4.90
C ALA A 62 -1.36 3.23 -6.16
N PHE A 63 -1.85 3.62 -7.33
CA PHE A 63 -1.46 3.00 -8.60
C PHE A 63 -0.47 3.83 -9.41
N ASP A 64 -0.05 4.99 -8.89
CA ASP A 64 0.98 5.80 -9.53
C ASP A 64 2.29 5.03 -9.68
N LYS A 65 2.96 5.17 -10.83
CA LYS A 65 4.21 4.48 -11.17
C LYS A 65 4.09 2.95 -11.31
N LEU A 66 2.89 2.39 -11.29
CA LEU A 66 2.66 0.96 -11.49
C LEU A 66 2.19 0.68 -12.92
N ASP A 67 2.65 -0.44 -13.47
CA ASP A 67 2.08 -1.00 -14.70
C ASP A 67 0.73 -1.70 -14.41
N GLN A 68 -0.03 -1.96 -15.47
CA GLN A 68 -1.37 -2.56 -15.33
C GLN A 68 -1.33 -3.91 -14.61
N LYS A 69 -0.29 -4.71 -14.85
CA LYS A 69 -0.13 -6.02 -14.20
C LYS A 69 -0.03 -5.90 -12.68
N ARG A 70 0.76 -4.94 -12.19
CA ARG A 70 0.88 -4.70 -10.75
C ARG A 70 -0.39 -4.14 -10.14
N VAL A 71 -1.07 -3.25 -10.86
CA VAL A 71 -2.38 -2.74 -10.41
C VAL A 71 -3.38 -3.87 -10.25
N THR A 72 -3.50 -4.75 -11.24
CA THR A 72 -4.37 -5.93 -11.18
C THR A 72 -4.00 -6.86 -10.03
N GLN A 73 -2.71 -7.06 -9.77
CA GLN A 73 -2.26 -7.87 -8.62
C GLN A 73 -2.67 -7.27 -7.28
N ILE A 74 -2.56 -5.94 -7.11
CA ILE A 74 -2.98 -5.25 -5.88
C ILE A 74 -4.49 -5.41 -5.69
N VAL A 75 -5.29 -5.18 -6.72
CA VAL A 75 -6.75 -5.35 -6.66
C VAL A 75 -7.12 -6.80 -6.33
N SER A 76 -6.44 -7.78 -6.93
CA SER A 76 -6.66 -9.19 -6.62
C SER A 76 -6.35 -9.54 -5.16
N LEU A 77 -5.32 -8.94 -4.58
CA LEU A 77 -5.01 -9.11 -3.16
C LEU A 77 -6.10 -8.52 -2.27
N VAL A 78 -6.61 -7.35 -2.62
CA VAL A 78 -7.73 -6.71 -1.93
C VAL A 78 -8.97 -7.59 -1.94
N ASP A 79 -9.25 -8.26 -3.06
CA ASP A 79 -10.40 -9.17 -3.19
C ASP A 79 -10.26 -10.48 -2.43
N GLN A 80 -9.03 -10.92 -2.16
CA GLN A 80 -8.75 -12.16 -1.45
C GLN A 80 -8.76 -12.01 0.07
N GLU A 81 -8.44 -10.83 0.55
CA GLU A 81 -8.34 -10.53 1.97
C GLU A 81 -9.67 -9.97 2.52
N ASP A 82 -9.91 -10.21 3.78
CA ASP A 82 -11.07 -9.64 4.47
C ASP A 82 -10.73 -8.21 4.95
N PHE A 83 -10.68 -7.31 4.00
CA PHE A 83 -10.47 -5.89 4.26
C PHE A 83 -11.78 -5.24 4.61
N GLY A 84 -12.31 -4.98 5.61
CA GLY A 84 -13.59 -4.32 5.89
C GLY A 84 -13.92 -3.19 4.91
N GLN A 85 -13.21 -2.08 5.01
CA GLN A 85 -13.43 -0.93 4.12
C GLN A 85 -12.08 -0.35 3.65
N ILE A 86 -11.99 -0.09 2.35
CA ILE A 86 -10.80 0.48 1.71
C ILE A 86 -11.19 1.73 0.95
N PHE A 87 -10.40 2.79 1.10
CA PHE A 87 -10.44 3.97 0.26
C PHE A 87 -9.16 4.05 -0.56
N ILE A 88 -9.30 4.18 -1.86
CA ILE A 88 -8.18 4.28 -2.79
C ILE A 88 -8.34 5.58 -3.57
N THR A 89 -7.29 6.39 -3.63
CA THR A 89 -7.23 7.53 -4.53
C THR A 89 -6.30 7.24 -5.71
N ASP A 90 -6.65 7.72 -6.88
CA ASP A 90 -5.83 7.64 -8.08
C ASP A 90 -6.11 8.83 -9.00
N THR A 91 -5.14 9.22 -9.78
CA THR A 91 -5.25 10.31 -10.76
C THR A 91 -5.71 9.82 -12.15
N HIS A 92 -5.67 8.51 -12.39
CA HIS A 92 -5.98 7.89 -13.68
C HIS A 92 -7.25 7.04 -13.59
N GLU A 93 -8.38 7.65 -13.89
CA GLU A 93 -9.71 7.02 -13.81
C GLU A 93 -9.79 5.70 -14.60
N GLN A 94 -9.38 5.71 -15.88
CA GLN A 94 -9.53 4.54 -16.74
C GLN A 94 -8.75 3.34 -16.21
N ARG A 95 -7.54 3.55 -15.74
CA ARG A 95 -6.70 2.50 -15.15
C ARG A 95 -7.37 1.86 -13.93
N THR A 96 -7.97 2.68 -13.09
CA THR A 96 -8.69 2.23 -11.90
C THR A 96 -9.94 1.45 -12.28
N ILE A 97 -10.74 1.94 -13.24
CA ILE A 97 -11.93 1.24 -13.74
C ILE A 97 -11.56 -0.12 -14.34
N ASP A 98 -10.53 -0.17 -15.18
CA ASP A 98 -10.08 -1.42 -15.80
C ASP A 98 -9.63 -2.45 -14.77
N ALA A 99 -8.91 -2.01 -13.73
CA ALA A 99 -8.47 -2.88 -12.65
C ALA A 99 -9.63 -3.39 -11.79
N LEU A 100 -10.59 -2.51 -11.46
CA LEU A 100 -11.76 -2.85 -10.66
C LEU A 100 -12.79 -3.66 -11.43
N GLY A 101 -12.81 -3.56 -12.77
CA GLY A 101 -13.71 -4.35 -13.61
C GLY A 101 -13.54 -5.87 -13.47
N GLU A 102 -12.38 -6.33 -12.99
CA GLU A 102 -12.09 -7.71 -12.67
C GLU A 102 -12.33 -8.04 -11.18
N SER A 103 -12.65 -7.03 -10.37
CA SER A 103 -12.87 -7.17 -8.93
C SER A 103 -14.21 -7.87 -8.64
N LYS A 104 -14.19 -8.75 -7.65
CA LYS A 104 -15.40 -9.40 -7.11
C LYS A 104 -16.05 -8.59 -5.99
N SER A 105 -15.36 -7.60 -5.47
CA SER A 105 -15.83 -6.74 -4.38
C SER A 105 -16.78 -5.66 -4.89
N ASN A 106 -17.72 -5.24 -4.04
CA ASN A 106 -18.55 -4.08 -4.33
C ASN A 106 -17.72 -2.80 -4.18
N TYR A 107 -17.76 -1.94 -5.17
CA TYR A 107 -17.04 -0.67 -5.12
C TYR A 107 -17.91 0.49 -5.63
N GLN A 108 -17.54 1.68 -5.23
CA GLN A 108 -18.15 2.92 -5.68
C GLN A 108 -17.05 3.92 -6.07
N ILE A 109 -17.22 4.57 -7.20
CA ILE A 109 -16.27 5.58 -7.71
C ILE A 109 -16.84 6.96 -7.44
N PHE A 110 -16.03 7.80 -6.81
CA PHE A 110 -16.31 9.23 -6.61
C PHE A 110 -15.33 10.04 -7.45
N LYS A 111 -15.86 10.93 -8.27
CA LYS A 111 -15.06 11.91 -9.02
C LYS A 111 -15.05 13.23 -8.27
N ILE A 112 -13.88 13.74 -8.09
CA ILE A 112 -13.65 15.01 -7.38
C ILE A 112 -13.19 16.07 -8.37
#